data_d11b7f9d3e29b64d658a42d1040e4fe0
#
_entry.id   d11b7f9d3e29b64d658a42d1040e4fe0
#
_cell.length_a   1.000
_cell.length_b   1.000
_cell.length_c   1.000
_cell.angle_alpha   90.00
_cell.angle_beta   90.00
_cell.angle_gamma   90.00
#
_symmetry.space_group_name_H-M   'P 1'
#
loop_
_entity.id
_entity.type
_entity.pdbx_description
1 polymer ?
#
loop_
_entity_poly.entity_id
_entity_poly.type
_entity_poly.pdbx_seq_one_letter_code
_entity_poly.pdbx_strand_id
1 'polypeptide(L)'
;MPTRIFVNLPVKSLARSVAFFAHLGYGFDPRFTDENSTCMVVGDNIFVMLLVEPFFQSFTPKPIADAHKTTEAIVCIAVEDRATVDSLVDKAIAAGALPGKTRDLGFMYQRSYQDLDGHLWELLHMEQDEPRSTNVVPACADLLEGHAGAARHGARSQRP
;
A
#
# COMPACT_ATOMS: atom_id res chain seq x y z
N MET A 1 -0.04 -7.08 -26.54
CA MET A 1 -0.73 -7.40 -25.27
C MET A 1 -0.60 -6.20 -24.34
N PRO A 2 -1.64 -5.80 -23.61
CA PRO A 2 -1.49 -4.74 -22.62
C PRO A 2 -0.56 -5.20 -21.49
N THR A 3 0.24 -4.27 -20.96
CA THR A 3 1.09 -4.53 -19.79
C THR A 3 0.21 -4.82 -18.57
N ARG A 4 0.60 -5.79 -17.76
CA ARG A 4 -0.08 -6.18 -16.51
C ARG A 4 0.88 -6.11 -15.35
N ILE A 5 0.39 -5.79 -14.17
CA ILE A 5 1.16 -5.86 -12.95
C ILE A 5 0.62 -6.98 -12.05
N PHE A 6 1.52 -7.77 -11.48
CA PHE A 6 1.24 -8.78 -10.46
C PHE A 6 2.11 -8.48 -9.25
N VAL A 7 1.49 -8.07 -8.15
CA VAL A 7 2.18 -7.89 -6.87
C VAL A 7 2.05 -9.19 -6.10
N ASN A 8 3.16 -9.81 -5.71
CA ASN A 8 3.16 -11.07 -4.95
C ASN A 8 3.33 -10.76 -3.47
N LEU A 9 2.41 -11.24 -2.64
CA LEU A 9 2.42 -11.06 -1.19
C LEU A 9 2.38 -12.42 -0.48
N PRO A 10 3.29 -12.68 0.48
CA PRO A 10 3.24 -13.89 1.30
C PRO A 10 2.10 -13.79 2.31
N VAL A 11 1.36 -14.88 2.49
CA VAL A 11 0.28 -14.98 3.48
C VAL A 11 0.44 -16.25 4.31
N LYS A 12 0.07 -16.19 5.59
CA LYS A 12 0.09 -17.34 6.49
C LYS A 12 -1.06 -18.31 6.24
N SER A 13 -2.21 -17.77 5.85
CA SER A 13 -3.41 -18.58 5.59
C SER A 13 -4.16 -18.00 4.39
N LEU A 14 -4.13 -18.72 3.27
CA LEU A 14 -4.81 -18.32 2.04
C LEU A 14 -6.32 -18.14 2.28
N ALA A 15 -6.96 -19.05 3.01
CA ALA A 15 -8.40 -18.96 3.30
C ALA A 15 -8.77 -17.71 4.10
N ARG A 16 -7.94 -17.32 5.09
CA ARG A 16 -8.15 -16.08 5.87
C ARG A 16 -8.02 -14.84 5.00
N SER A 17 -6.98 -14.78 4.19
CA SER A 17 -6.70 -13.62 3.34
C SER A 17 -7.76 -13.49 2.23
N VAL A 18 -8.20 -14.60 1.64
CA VAL A 18 -9.31 -14.63 0.66
C VAL A 18 -10.60 -14.11 1.32
N ALA A 19 -10.98 -14.60 2.49
CA ALA A 19 -12.18 -14.14 3.19
C ALA A 19 -12.10 -12.64 3.53
N PHE A 20 -10.93 -12.16 3.96
CA PHE A 20 -10.69 -10.76 4.25
C PHE A 20 -10.89 -9.87 3.01
N PHE A 21 -10.18 -10.15 1.91
CA PHE A 21 -10.27 -9.32 0.71
C PHE A 21 -11.62 -9.47 -0.02
N ALA A 22 -12.27 -10.64 0.05
CA ALA A 22 -13.63 -10.80 -0.45
C ALA A 22 -14.64 -9.94 0.30
N HIS A 23 -14.46 -9.77 1.63
CA HIS A 23 -15.29 -8.86 2.44
C HIS A 23 -15.14 -7.40 2.00
N LEU A 24 -13.97 -7.00 1.51
CA LEU A 24 -13.74 -5.67 0.95
C LEU A 24 -14.36 -5.50 -0.43
N GLY A 25 -14.75 -6.60 -1.09
CA GLY A 25 -15.37 -6.61 -2.42
C GLY A 25 -14.46 -7.04 -3.57
N TYR A 26 -13.23 -7.46 -3.28
CA TYR A 26 -12.33 -7.96 -4.33
C TYR A 26 -12.73 -9.36 -4.81
N GLY A 27 -12.64 -9.56 -6.12
CA GLY A 27 -12.81 -10.86 -6.76
C GLY A 27 -11.48 -11.60 -6.92
N PHE A 28 -11.57 -12.90 -7.23
CA PHE A 28 -10.42 -13.76 -7.45
C PHE A 28 -10.55 -14.51 -8.78
N ASP A 29 -9.44 -14.63 -9.50
CA ASP A 29 -9.41 -15.38 -10.76
C ASP A 29 -9.18 -16.88 -10.49
N PRO A 30 -10.19 -17.74 -10.76
CA PRO A 30 -10.08 -19.17 -10.48
C PRO A 30 -9.04 -19.89 -11.34
N ARG A 31 -8.62 -19.30 -12.46
CA ARG A 31 -7.59 -19.88 -13.35
C ARG A 31 -6.20 -19.86 -12.71
N PHE A 32 -5.99 -18.97 -11.73
CA PHE A 32 -4.73 -18.79 -11.00
C PHE A 32 -4.93 -19.01 -9.50
N THR A 33 -5.84 -19.92 -9.16
CA THR A 33 -6.17 -20.27 -7.76
C THR A 33 -5.99 -21.76 -7.56
N ASP A 34 -5.17 -22.12 -6.58
CA ASP A 34 -4.94 -23.49 -6.11
C ASP A 34 -4.77 -23.51 -4.58
N GLU A 35 -4.20 -24.59 -4.04
CA GLU A 35 -3.95 -24.72 -2.59
C GLU A 35 -2.84 -23.81 -2.05
N ASN A 36 -1.96 -23.30 -2.92
CA ASN A 36 -0.79 -22.51 -2.56
C ASN A 36 -0.91 -21.01 -2.91
N SER A 37 -1.82 -20.67 -3.82
CA SER A 37 -1.93 -19.33 -4.39
C SER A 37 -3.34 -18.96 -4.80
N THR A 38 -3.62 -17.65 -4.83
CA THR A 38 -4.80 -17.10 -5.50
C THR A 38 -4.47 -15.74 -6.10
N CYS A 39 -5.17 -15.41 -7.19
CA CYS A 39 -5.01 -14.15 -7.90
C CYS A 39 -6.17 -13.22 -7.57
N MET A 40 -5.94 -12.23 -6.72
CA MET A 40 -6.88 -11.17 -6.44
C MET A 40 -6.90 -10.16 -7.59
N VAL A 41 -8.09 -9.83 -8.10
CA VAL A 41 -8.29 -8.86 -9.17
C VAL A 41 -8.54 -7.48 -8.55
N VAL A 42 -7.61 -6.55 -8.76
CA VAL A 42 -7.71 -5.16 -8.28
C VAL A 42 -8.25 -4.25 -9.37
N GLY A 43 -7.88 -4.51 -10.61
CA GLY A 43 -8.33 -3.76 -11.78
C GLY A 43 -8.04 -4.55 -13.06
N ASP A 44 -8.39 -4.01 -14.22
CA ASP A 44 -8.29 -4.72 -15.52
C ASP A 44 -6.91 -5.30 -15.81
N ASN A 45 -5.86 -4.63 -15.37
CA ASN A 45 -4.47 -5.02 -15.59
C ASN A 45 -3.65 -5.06 -14.29
N ILE A 46 -4.30 -5.03 -13.13
CA ILE A 46 -3.67 -4.93 -11.81
C ILE A 46 -4.14 -6.10 -10.96
N PHE A 47 -3.20 -6.91 -10.52
CA PHE A 47 -3.45 -8.14 -9.78
C PHE A 47 -2.55 -8.23 -8.56
N VAL A 48 -3.04 -8.88 -7.51
CA VAL A 48 -2.25 -9.25 -6.35
C VAL A 48 -2.32 -10.77 -6.18
N MET A 49 -1.15 -11.41 -6.22
CA MET A 49 -1.03 -12.83 -5.93
C MET A 49 -0.83 -13.01 -4.44
N LEU A 50 -1.77 -13.67 -3.80
CA LEU A 50 -1.63 -14.11 -2.41
C LEU A 50 -1.03 -15.52 -2.44
N LEU A 51 0.15 -15.68 -1.87
CA LEU A 51 0.92 -16.92 -1.91
C LEU A 51 1.17 -17.40 -0.49
N VAL A 52 0.91 -18.66 -0.19
CA VAL A 52 1.34 -19.21 1.13
C VAL A 52 2.86 -19.06 1.28
N GLU A 53 3.33 -18.76 2.50
CA GLU A 53 4.75 -18.47 2.77
C GLU A 53 5.72 -19.52 2.17
N PRO A 54 5.51 -20.85 2.29
CA PRO A 54 6.40 -21.82 1.67
C PRO A 54 6.47 -21.73 0.14
N PHE A 55 5.36 -21.41 -0.51
CA PHE A 55 5.32 -21.22 -1.95
C PHE A 55 5.99 -19.89 -2.36
N PHE A 56 5.73 -18.82 -1.64
CA PHE A 56 6.43 -17.54 -1.84
C PHE A 56 7.95 -17.68 -1.68
N GLN A 57 8.41 -18.43 -0.66
CA GLN A 57 9.82 -18.67 -0.41
C GLN A 57 10.54 -19.38 -1.57
N SER A 58 9.80 -20.13 -2.40
CA SER A 58 10.39 -20.81 -3.56
C SER A 58 10.85 -19.86 -4.68
N PHE A 59 10.35 -18.62 -4.70
CA PHE A 59 10.72 -17.61 -5.70
C PHE A 59 11.97 -16.78 -5.35
N THR A 60 12.46 -16.90 -4.11
CA THR A 60 13.58 -16.08 -3.63
C THR A 60 14.46 -16.84 -2.66
N PRO A 61 15.81 -16.69 -2.73
CA PRO A 61 16.70 -17.24 -1.72
C PRO A 61 16.77 -16.42 -0.43
N LYS A 62 16.17 -15.21 -0.43
CA LYS A 62 16.14 -14.33 0.75
C LYS A 62 15.04 -14.78 1.71
N PRO A 63 15.24 -14.64 3.03
CA PRO A 63 14.16 -14.88 3.98
C PRO A 63 12.98 -13.91 3.74
N ILE A 64 11.77 -14.41 3.98
CA ILE A 64 10.55 -13.60 3.91
C ILE A 64 10.59 -12.55 5.03
N ALA A 65 10.28 -11.29 4.69
CA ALA A 65 10.17 -10.22 5.69
C ALA A 65 8.93 -10.43 6.57
N ASP A 66 9.08 -10.24 7.88
CA ASP A 66 7.94 -10.19 8.80
C ASP A 66 7.26 -8.82 8.68
N ALA A 67 6.18 -8.74 7.90
CA ALA A 67 5.48 -7.49 7.61
C ALA A 67 4.85 -6.83 8.86
N HIS A 68 4.69 -7.57 9.96
CA HIS A 68 4.29 -6.96 11.25
C HIS A 68 5.42 -6.16 11.91
N LYS A 69 6.68 -6.39 11.53
CA LYS A 69 7.86 -5.74 12.11
C LYS A 69 8.58 -4.82 11.14
N THR A 70 8.54 -5.15 9.85
CA THR A 70 9.28 -4.42 8.81
C THR A 70 8.37 -4.17 7.62
N THR A 71 8.56 -3.04 6.93
CA THR A 71 7.83 -2.70 5.72
C THR A 71 8.77 -2.79 4.52
N GLU A 72 8.47 -3.68 3.59
CA GLU A 72 9.19 -3.76 2.31
C GLU A 72 8.51 -2.90 1.24
N ALA A 73 7.18 -2.94 1.19
CA ALA A 73 6.39 -2.21 0.21
C ALA A 73 5.09 -1.69 0.82
N ILE A 74 4.53 -0.66 0.19
CA ILE A 74 3.20 -0.16 0.43
C ILE A 74 2.41 -0.33 -0.86
N VAL A 75 1.31 -1.07 -0.81
CA VAL A 75 0.42 -1.22 -1.96
C VAL A 75 -0.60 -0.09 -1.92
N CYS A 76 -0.46 0.87 -2.83
CA CYS A 76 -1.37 2.01 -2.90
C CYS A 76 -2.33 1.84 -4.08
N ILE A 77 -3.63 1.95 -3.81
CA ILE A 77 -4.71 1.83 -4.79
C ILE A 77 -5.46 3.16 -4.86
N ALA A 78 -5.48 3.76 -6.05
CA ALA A 78 -6.30 4.94 -6.30
C ALA A 78 -7.74 4.52 -6.63
N VAL A 79 -8.70 5.20 -6.02
CA VAL A 79 -10.13 4.95 -6.20
C VAL A 79 -10.87 6.22 -6.63
N GLU A 80 -12.13 6.06 -7.05
CA GLU A 80 -12.91 7.10 -7.72
C GLU A 80 -13.27 8.29 -6.84
N ASP A 81 -13.50 8.08 -5.53
CA ASP A 81 -13.93 9.14 -4.61
C ASP A 81 -13.51 8.86 -3.15
N ARG A 82 -13.67 9.88 -2.30
CA ARG A 82 -13.37 9.82 -0.86
C ARG A 82 -14.27 8.80 -0.13
N ALA A 83 -15.52 8.68 -0.52
CA ALA A 83 -16.46 7.76 0.11
C ALA A 83 -16.04 6.30 -0.13
N THR A 84 -15.50 6.00 -1.30
CA THR A 84 -14.93 4.70 -1.63
C THR A 84 -13.67 4.40 -0.81
N VAL A 85 -12.78 5.41 -0.59
CA VAL A 85 -11.64 5.27 0.34
C VAL A 85 -12.14 4.89 1.73
N ASP A 86 -13.11 5.64 2.27
CA ASP A 86 -13.65 5.39 3.60
C ASP A 86 -14.31 4.02 3.71
N SER A 87 -15.16 3.68 2.75
CA SER A 87 -15.87 2.39 2.73
C SER A 87 -14.92 1.19 2.73
N LEU A 88 -13.86 1.22 1.90
CA LEU A 88 -12.90 0.12 1.81
C LEU A 88 -12.08 -0.02 3.09
N VAL A 89 -11.59 1.09 3.64
CA VAL A 89 -10.79 1.06 4.89
C VAL A 89 -11.65 0.65 6.08
N ASP A 90 -12.89 1.14 6.19
CA ASP A 90 -13.79 0.75 7.29
C ASP A 90 -14.16 -0.74 7.22
N LYS A 91 -14.39 -1.29 6.01
CA LYS A 91 -14.59 -2.73 5.82
C LYS A 91 -13.34 -3.52 6.22
N ALA A 92 -12.14 -3.04 5.86
CA ALA A 92 -10.89 -3.70 6.23
C ALA A 92 -10.75 -3.76 7.76
N ILE A 93 -10.99 -2.65 8.46
CA ILE A 93 -10.92 -2.57 9.93
C ILE A 93 -11.98 -3.50 10.55
N ALA A 94 -13.21 -3.50 10.03
CA ALA A 94 -14.26 -4.41 10.50
C ALA A 94 -13.91 -5.89 10.29
N ALA A 95 -13.11 -6.22 9.27
CA ALA A 95 -12.61 -7.56 9.01
C ALA A 95 -11.32 -7.91 9.77
N GLY A 96 -10.83 -7.03 10.66
CA GLY A 96 -9.69 -7.30 11.55
C GLY A 96 -8.37 -6.66 11.13
N ALA A 97 -8.35 -5.78 10.13
CA ALA A 97 -7.17 -4.99 9.80
C ALA A 97 -6.84 -3.98 10.91
N LEU A 98 -5.54 -3.65 11.05
CA LEU A 98 -5.13 -2.56 11.93
C LEU A 98 -5.22 -1.22 11.17
N PRO A 99 -5.88 -0.20 11.78
CA PRO A 99 -5.98 1.11 11.15
C PRO A 99 -4.60 1.77 11.05
N GLY A 100 -4.35 2.41 9.92
CA GLY A 100 -3.16 3.21 9.68
C GLY A 100 -3.45 4.71 9.73
N LYS A 101 -2.66 5.49 8.99
CA LYS A 101 -2.77 6.95 8.95
C LYS A 101 -3.88 7.39 8.00
N THR A 102 -4.48 8.55 8.33
CA THR A 102 -5.33 9.32 7.41
C THR A 102 -4.61 10.62 7.05
N ARG A 103 -4.62 10.99 5.78
CA ARG A 103 -4.10 12.26 5.27
C ARG A 103 -5.16 12.92 4.41
N ASP A 104 -5.41 14.19 4.67
CA ASP A 104 -6.25 15.04 3.82
C ASP A 104 -5.45 16.30 3.46
N LEU A 105 -5.11 16.42 2.20
CA LEU A 105 -4.37 17.54 1.65
C LEU A 105 -5.26 18.45 0.78
N GLY A 106 -6.59 18.29 0.85
CA GLY A 106 -7.54 18.96 -0.01
C GLY A 106 -7.66 18.26 -1.36
N PHE A 107 -6.64 18.36 -2.19
CA PHE A 107 -6.59 17.71 -3.53
C PHE A 107 -6.38 16.21 -3.48
N MET A 108 -5.90 15.65 -2.37
CA MET A 108 -5.66 14.22 -2.17
C MET A 108 -6.18 13.81 -0.80
N TYR A 109 -6.98 12.76 -0.78
CA TYR A 109 -7.46 12.11 0.43
C TYR A 109 -6.97 10.67 0.47
N GLN A 110 -6.34 10.25 1.57
CA GLN A 110 -5.71 8.97 1.72
C GLN A 110 -5.98 8.38 3.09
N ARG A 111 -6.28 7.08 3.14
CA ARG A 111 -6.32 6.28 4.37
C ARG A 111 -5.54 4.99 4.16
N SER A 112 -4.99 4.45 5.24
CA SER A 112 -4.21 3.23 5.21
C SER A 112 -4.66 2.23 6.26
N TYR A 113 -4.29 0.95 6.04
CA TYR A 113 -4.47 -0.13 7.00
C TYR A 113 -3.35 -1.17 6.84
N GLN A 114 -3.16 -2.00 7.88
CA GLN A 114 -2.40 -3.24 7.77
C GLN A 114 -3.39 -4.40 7.67
N ASP A 115 -3.17 -5.29 6.71
CA ASP A 115 -3.97 -6.50 6.58
C ASP A 115 -3.64 -7.54 7.66
N LEU A 116 -4.24 -8.73 7.57
CA LEU A 116 -4.10 -9.79 8.56
C LEU A 116 -2.69 -10.40 8.64
N ASP A 117 -1.87 -10.19 7.62
CA ASP A 117 -0.48 -10.65 7.54
C ASP A 117 0.53 -9.51 7.74
N GLY A 118 0.04 -8.27 7.99
CA GLY A 118 0.85 -7.09 8.29
C GLY A 118 1.23 -6.25 7.08
N HIS A 119 0.80 -6.61 5.87
CA HIS A 119 1.09 -5.81 4.68
C HIS A 119 0.38 -4.46 4.73
N LEU A 120 1.10 -3.41 4.31
CA LEU A 120 0.57 -2.05 4.27
C LEU A 120 -0.19 -1.78 2.99
N TRP A 121 -1.41 -1.31 3.16
CA TRP A 121 -2.30 -0.88 2.09
C TRP A 121 -2.66 0.58 2.26
N GLU A 122 -2.67 1.30 1.16
CA GLU A 122 -3.14 2.68 1.09
C GLU A 122 -4.25 2.78 0.04
N LEU A 123 -5.35 3.43 0.40
CA LEU A 123 -6.42 3.81 -0.49
C LEU A 123 -6.35 5.33 -0.63
N LEU A 124 -6.31 5.81 -1.86
CA LEU A 124 -6.29 7.24 -2.10
C LEU A 124 -7.29 7.65 -3.18
N HIS A 125 -7.81 8.86 -3.03
CA HIS A 125 -8.53 9.61 -4.04
C HIS A 125 -7.79 10.91 -4.33
N MET A 126 -7.65 11.27 -5.60
CA MET A 126 -7.13 12.57 -6.04
C MET A 126 -8.21 13.28 -6.87
N GLU A 127 -8.47 14.52 -6.53
CA GLU A 127 -9.35 15.36 -7.33
C GLU A 127 -8.71 15.62 -8.71
N GLN A 128 -9.51 15.44 -9.77
CA GLN A 128 -9.00 15.49 -11.15
C GLN A 128 -8.92 16.91 -11.73
N ASP A 129 -9.12 17.94 -10.93
CA ASP A 129 -9.25 19.32 -11.38
C ASP A 129 -7.95 20.14 -11.32
N GLU A 130 -6.86 19.60 -11.92
CA GLU A 130 -5.79 20.45 -12.44
C GLU A 130 -5.32 19.89 -13.78
N PRO A 131 -5.25 20.70 -14.86
CA PRO A 131 -4.59 20.27 -16.07
C PRO A 131 -3.15 19.95 -15.69
N ARG A 132 -2.73 18.71 -15.91
CA ARG A 132 -1.36 18.26 -15.64
C ARG A 132 -0.40 19.26 -16.28
N SER A 133 0.13 20.19 -15.48
CA SER A 133 1.35 20.88 -15.83
C SER A 133 2.37 19.79 -16.16
N THR A 134 3.01 19.88 -17.31
CA THR A 134 3.97 18.92 -17.84
C THR A 134 5.24 18.74 -16.99
N ASN A 135 5.24 19.26 -15.76
CA ASN A 135 6.30 19.09 -14.75
C ASN A 135 5.72 18.33 -13.55
N VAL A 136 5.42 17.07 -13.75
CA VAL A 136 5.13 16.15 -12.63
C VAL A 136 6.44 15.78 -11.97
N VAL A 137 6.81 16.52 -10.94
CA VAL A 137 7.70 15.98 -9.92
C VAL A 137 6.81 15.14 -9.00
N PRO A 138 7.06 13.83 -8.86
CA PRO A 138 6.22 12.98 -8.04
C PRO A 138 6.27 13.42 -6.58
N ALA A 139 5.12 13.35 -5.91
CA ALA A 139 4.91 13.72 -4.51
C ALA A 139 5.81 12.99 -3.47
N CYS A 140 6.77 12.19 -3.91
CA CYS A 140 7.79 11.61 -3.04
C CYS A 140 8.95 12.56 -2.70
N ALA A 141 9.10 13.70 -3.40
CA ALA A 141 10.22 14.62 -3.17
C ALA A 141 10.02 15.54 -1.95
N ASP A 142 8.78 15.90 -1.65
CA ASP A 142 8.49 16.86 -0.56
C ASP A 142 8.59 16.26 0.86
N LEU A 143 8.82 14.96 0.97
CA LEU A 143 8.98 14.30 2.28
C LEU A 143 10.39 14.39 2.84
N LEU A 144 11.38 14.91 2.10
CA LEU A 144 12.78 14.97 2.52
C LEU A 144 13.23 16.34 3.05
N GLU A 145 12.45 17.41 2.88
CA GLU A 145 12.89 18.76 3.27
C GLU A 145 12.51 19.20 4.69
N GLY A 146 11.83 18.35 5.46
CA GLY A 146 11.38 18.68 6.83
C GLY A 146 12.42 18.54 7.96
N HIS A 147 13.66 18.11 7.71
CA HIS A 147 14.61 17.78 8.79
C HIS A 147 15.98 18.47 8.72
N ALA A 148 16.13 19.56 7.99
CA ALA A 148 17.39 20.31 7.95
C ALA A 148 17.24 21.76 8.48
N GLY A 149 16.79 21.90 9.71
CA GLY A 149 16.59 23.23 10.29
C GLY A 149 16.78 23.33 11.80
N ALA A 150 17.88 22.84 12.35
CA ALA A 150 18.29 23.23 13.71
C ALA A 150 19.74 22.89 13.99
N ALA A 151 20.71 23.68 13.54
CA ALA A 151 21.98 23.85 14.18
C ALA A 151 22.84 24.90 13.47
N ARG A 152 22.63 26.18 13.73
CA ARG A 152 23.66 27.21 13.61
C ARG A 152 23.29 28.39 14.50
N HIS A 153 23.76 28.38 15.73
CA HIS A 153 24.06 29.66 16.44
C HIS A 153 25.21 29.44 17.41
N GLY A 154 26.25 30.19 17.22
CA GLY A 154 27.11 30.59 18.29
C GLY A 154 28.60 30.23 18.25
N ALA A 155 29.38 30.95 17.44
CA ALA A 155 30.74 31.19 17.81
C ALA A 155 31.10 32.63 17.44
N ARG A 156 30.99 33.52 18.40
CA ARG A 156 31.56 34.90 18.31
C ARG A 156 33.00 34.86 18.76
N SER A 157 33.84 35.32 17.86
CA SER A 157 35.24 35.78 18.04
C SER A 157 35.40 36.76 19.18
N GLN A 158 36.44 36.59 20.00
CA GLN A 158 37.17 37.69 20.60
C GLN A 158 38.66 37.38 20.55
N ARG A 159 39.35 38.26 19.85
CA ARG A 159 40.77 38.51 20.05
C ARG A 159 40.91 39.63 21.12
N PRO A 160 42.06 39.86 21.72
CA PRO A 160 43.33 40.19 21.04
C PRO A 160 44.40 39.14 21.09
#